data_e97aad8e53250cfdd61938fd0bc9c11d
#
_entry.id   e97aad8e53250cfdd61938fd0bc9c11d
#
_cell.length_a   1.000
_cell.length_b   1.000
_cell.length_c   1.000
_cell.angle_alpha   90.00
_cell.angle_beta   90.00
_cell.angle_gamma   90.00
#
_symmetry.space_group_name_H-M   'P 1'
#
loop_
_entity.id
_entity.type
_entity.pdbx_description
1 polymer ?
#
loop_
_entity_poly.entity_id
_entity_poly.type
_entity_poly.pdbx_seq_one_letter_code
_entity_poly.pdbx_strand_id
1 'polypeptide(L)'
;EKKVLSQAVQDLIDYGCPVETIPAGELTGCGRRVRFQAPSGHHFELYADKEYTGEWGVSEVNPEAWPRDLKGMETAAVRFDHCLLYGDELQATYELFTKVLGFYLAEQVLDEDGTRVAQFLSLSTKAHDVAFIHHPEKGRFHHASFYLETWEDVLRAADLISMETTDTSIDIGPTRHGLTHGKTIYFFDPSGNRCEVFAAGITTIRIISRSTP
;
A
#
# COMPACT_ATOMS: atom_id res chain seq x y z
N GLU A 1 -9.78 19.54 -2.32
CA GLU A 1 -8.69 18.60 -2.72
C GLU A 1 -7.50 19.32 -3.33
N LYS A 2 -7.64 20.15 -4.37
CA LYS A 2 -6.53 20.94 -4.99
C LYS A 2 -5.74 21.79 -4.00
N LYS A 3 -6.41 22.38 -3.01
CA LYS A 3 -5.75 23.17 -1.95
C LYS A 3 -4.91 22.27 -1.04
N VAL A 4 -5.40 21.07 -0.73
CA VAL A 4 -4.66 20.08 0.09
C VAL A 4 -3.42 19.60 -0.64
N LEU A 5 -3.53 19.29 -1.93
CA LEU A 5 -2.36 18.93 -2.74
C LEU A 5 -1.33 20.05 -2.78
N SER A 6 -1.75 21.30 -2.97
CA SER A 6 -0.84 22.44 -3.00
C SER A 6 -0.12 22.63 -1.67
N GLN A 7 -0.79 22.40 -0.55
CA GLN A 7 -0.16 22.48 0.77
C GLN A 7 0.85 21.34 0.96
N ALA A 8 0.48 20.10 0.63
CA ALA A 8 1.40 18.95 0.73
C ALA A 8 2.66 19.14 -0.14
N VAL A 9 2.51 19.74 -1.31
CA VAL A 9 3.66 20.10 -2.18
C VAL A 9 4.56 21.14 -1.51
N GLN A 10 3.98 22.18 -0.91
CA GLN A 10 4.76 23.20 -0.21
C GLN A 10 5.48 22.59 0.99
N ASP A 11 4.80 21.74 1.77
CA ASP A 11 5.39 21.06 2.93
C ASP A 11 6.57 20.17 2.51
N LEU A 12 6.48 19.47 1.37
CA LEU A 12 7.59 18.71 0.80
C LEU A 12 8.79 19.58 0.44
N ILE A 13 8.54 20.70 -0.22
CA ILE A 13 9.58 21.69 -0.61
C ILE A 13 10.25 22.28 0.63
N ASP A 14 9.46 22.70 1.62
CA ASP A 14 9.96 23.29 2.86
C ASP A 14 10.77 22.28 3.70
N TYR A 15 10.43 20.99 3.59
CA TYR A 15 11.21 19.91 4.19
C TYR A 15 12.52 19.64 3.46
N GLY A 16 12.71 20.20 2.26
CA GLY A 16 13.89 19.99 1.44
C GLY A 16 13.80 18.79 0.50
N CYS A 17 12.60 18.26 0.29
CA CYS A 17 12.34 17.17 -0.66
C CYS A 17 12.06 17.74 -2.05
N PRO A 18 12.92 17.49 -3.06
CA PRO A 18 12.66 17.94 -4.42
C PRO A 18 11.39 17.32 -5.01
N VAL A 19 10.62 18.15 -5.70
CA VAL A 19 9.38 17.72 -6.33
C VAL A 19 9.38 17.99 -7.84
N GLU A 20 8.79 17.08 -8.59
CA GLU A 20 8.56 17.20 -10.03
C GLU A 20 7.07 17.29 -10.29
N THR A 21 6.65 18.31 -11.05
CA THR A 21 5.24 18.41 -11.48
C THR A 21 5.03 17.68 -12.79
N ILE A 22 4.07 16.76 -12.80
CA ILE A 22 3.66 15.98 -13.95
C ILE A 22 2.30 16.51 -14.41
N PRO A 23 2.15 16.94 -15.68
CA PRO A 23 0.90 17.51 -16.18
C PRO A 23 -0.24 16.49 -16.20
N ALA A 24 -1.47 17.00 -16.17
CA ALA A 24 -2.66 16.17 -16.38
C ALA A 24 -2.64 15.55 -17.78
N GLY A 25 -3.16 14.32 -17.91
CA GLY A 25 -3.30 13.62 -19.18
C GLY A 25 -2.10 12.74 -19.57
N GLU A 26 -0.98 12.79 -18.86
CA GLU A 26 0.12 11.84 -19.06
C GLU A 26 -0.31 10.41 -18.66
N LEU A 27 -1.03 10.29 -17.56
CA LEU A 27 -1.69 9.05 -17.16
C LEU A 27 -3.20 9.22 -17.33
N THR A 28 -3.82 8.34 -18.11
CA THR A 28 -5.27 8.38 -18.35
C THR A 28 -6.05 8.34 -17.04
N GLY A 29 -7.01 9.24 -16.89
CA GLY A 29 -7.85 9.34 -15.71
C GLY A 29 -7.19 10.02 -14.50
N CYS A 30 -5.92 10.40 -14.58
CA CYS A 30 -5.24 11.16 -13.54
C CYS A 30 -5.12 12.64 -13.90
N GLY A 31 -5.43 13.50 -12.94
CA GLY A 31 -5.14 14.92 -13.01
C GLY A 31 -3.65 15.22 -12.89
N ARG A 32 -3.32 16.49 -12.62
CA ARG A 32 -1.93 16.89 -12.33
C ARG A 32 -1.41 16.12 -11.12
N ARG A 33 -0.21 15.54 -11.27
CA ARG A 33 0.50 14.83 -10.20
C ARG A 33 1.76 15.59 -9.76
N VAL A 34 2.21 15.32 -8.57
CA VAL A 34 3.51 15.76 -8.09
C VAL A 34 4.29 14.55 -7.61
N ARG A 35 5.43 14.31 -8.23
CA ARG A 35 6.34 13.21 -7.91
C ARG A 35 7.43 13.70 -6.98
N PHE A 36 7.80 12.89 -6.00
CA PHE A 36 8.96 13.08 -5.14
C PHE A 36 9.64 11.75 -4.87
N GLN A 37 10.91 11.80 -4.51
CA GLN A 37 11.66 10.61 -4.10
C GLN A 37 11.81 10.59 -2.58
N ALA A 38 11.37 9.51 -1.95
CA ALA A 38 11.57 9.29 -0.52
C ALA A 38 13.03 8.87 -0.23
N PRO A 39 13.52 9.07 1.02
CA PRO A 39 14.87 8.63 1.41
C PRO A 39 15.12 7.13 1.19
N SER A 40 14.09 6.30 1.26
CA SER A 40 14.13 4.88 0.89
C SER A 40 14.44 4.61 -0.58
N GLY A 41 14.50 5.65 -1.42
CA GLY A 41 14.79 5.56 -2.85
C GLY A 41 13.58 5.41 -3.76
N HIS A 42 12.39 5.21 -3.22
CA HIS A 42 11.16 5.06 -4.00
C HIS A 42 10.59 6.39 -4.45
N HIS A 43 9.98 6.40 -5.63
CA HIS A 43 9.20 7.52 -6.11
C HIS A 43 7.73 7.36 -5.70
N PHE A 44 7.17 8.45 -5.19
CA PHE A 44 5.76 8.57 -4.85
C PHE A 44 5.13 9.70 -5.64
N GLU A 45 3.86 9.56 -5.95
CA GLU A 45 3.09 10.58 -6.64
C GLU A 45 1.87 10.99 -5.80
N LEU A 46 1.69 12.29 -5.63
CA LEU A 46 0.50 12.88 -5.02
C LEU A 46 -0.38 13.46 -6.12
N TYR A 47 -1.67 13.20 -6.06
CA TYR A 47 -2.67 13.77 -6.96
C TYR A 47 -3.95 14.14 -6.22
N ALA A 48 -4.71 15.06 -6.78
CA ALA A 48 -5.99 15.50 -6.21
C ALA A 48 -7.20 15.05 -7.04
N ASP A 49 -7.01 14.91 -8.34
CA ASP A 49 -8.07 14.62 -9.28
C ASP A 49 -7.86 13.23 -9.91
N LYS A 50 -8.88 12.39 -9.85
CA LYS A 50 -8.92 11.07 -10.45
C LYS A 50 -10.27 10.89 -11.15
N GLU A 51 -10.24 10.46 -12.38
CA GLU A 51 -11.42 10.10 -13.15
C GLU A 51 -11.59 8.57 -13.16
N TYR A 52 -12.79 8.13 -12.86
CA TYR A 52 -13.12 6.70 -12.91
C TYR A 52 -13.65 6.36 -14.31
N THR A 53 -12.82 5.71 -15.10
CA THR A 53 -13.16 5.27 -16.46
C THR A 53 -13.71 3.85 -16.44
N GLY A 54 -14.92 3.65 -15.99
CA GLY A 54 -15.51 2.32 -15.84
C GLY A 54 -15.79 1.61 -17.17
N GLU A 55 -14.86 0.86 -17.72
CA GLU A 55 -15.04 0.04 -18.92
C GLU A 55 -16.13 -1.03 -18.80
N TRP A 56 -16.58 -1.31 -17.59
CA TRP A 56 -17.47 -2.44 -17.29
C TRP A 56 -18.85 -2.04 -16.78
N GLY A 57 -19.28 -0.80 -17.03
CA GLY A 57 -20.56 -0.29 -16.56
C GLY A 57 -20.67 -0.15 -15.05
N VAL A 58 -19.53 -0.05 -14.39
CA VAL A 58 -19.45 0.29 -12.97
C VAL A 58 -19.70 1.78 -12.85
N SER A 59 -20.62 2.16 -11.94
CA SER A 59 -21.00 3.54 -11.72
C SER A 59 -19.79 4.43 -11.39
N GLU A 60 -19.74 5.63 -11.97
CA GLU A 60 -18.77 6.67 -11.61
C GLU A 60 -18.80 7.02 -10.11
N VAL A 61 -19.94 6.77 -9.45
CA VAL A 61 -20.16 7.12 -8.05
C VAL A 61 -19.54 6.12 -7.09
N ASN A 62 -19.48 4.85 -7.45
CA ASN A 62 -18.91 3.80 -6.59
C ASN A 62 -18.40 2.59 -7.42
N PRO A 63 -17.30 2.75 -8.16
CA PRO A 63 -16.76 1.70 -9.01
C PRO A 63 -16.24 0.48 -8.22
N GLU A 64 -16.05 0.61 -6.92
CA GLU A 64 -15.48 -0.40 -6.05
C GLU A 64 -16.51 -1.12 -5.18
N ALA A 65 -17.80 -0.77 -5.32
CA ALA A 65 -18.86 -1.27 -4.43
C ALA A 65 -19.13 -2.77 -4.54
N TRP A 66 -18.78 -3.39 -5.67
CA TRP A 66 -18.98 -4.82 -5.89
C TRP A 66 -17.76 -5.45 -6.52
N PRO A 67 -17.01 -6.27 -5.77
CA PRO A 67 -16.05 -7.16 -6.38
C PRO A 67 -16.81 -8.07 -7.36
N ARG A 68 -16.40 -8.05 -8.62
CA ARG A 68 -17.03 -8.91 -9.61
C ARG A 68 -16.54 -10.34 -9.41
N ASP A 69 -17.48 -11.26 -9.44
CA ASP A 69 -17.17 -12.65 -9.61
C ASP A 69 -16.38 -12.84 -10.91
N LEU A 70 -15.13 -13.25 -10.79
CA LEU A 70 -14.25 -13.51 -11.91
C LEU A 70 -14.56 -14.90 -12.48
N LYS A 71 -15.68 -15.02 -13.21
CA LYS A 71 -16.04 -16.20 -14.01
C LYS A 71 -15.91 -17.53 -13.27
N GLY A 72 -16.58 -17.67 -12.15
CA GLY A 72 -16.63 -18.95 -11.40
C GLY A 72 -15.39 -19.25 -10.56
N MET A 73 -14.47 -18.32 -10.40
CA MET A 73 -13.35 -18.46 -9.46
C MET A 73 -13.79 -18.31 -8.01
N GLU A 74 -15.02 -17.86 -7.77
CA GLU A 74 -15.67 -17.72 -6.46
C GLU A 74 -14.85 -16.95 -5.41
N THR A 75 -13.76 -16.31 -5.82
CA THR A 75 -12.99 -15.38 -4.99
C THR A 75 -12.40 -14.27 -5.84
N ALA A 76 -12.42 -13.06 -5.32
CA ALA A 76 -11.82 -11.89 -5.96
C ALA A 76 -11.27 -10.96 -4.89
N ALA A 77 -10.17 -10.29 -5.19
CA ALA A 77 -9.66 -9.24 -4.33
C ALA A 77 -10.64 -8.08 -4.27
N VAL A 78 -11.02 -7.68 -3.06
CA VAL A 78 -11.94 -6.57 -2.81
C VAL A 78 -11.29 -5.23 -3.17
N ARG A 79 -10.01 -5.11 -2.86
CA ARG A 79 -9.21 -3.90 -3.14
C ARG A 79 -7.72 -4.18 -3.08
N PHE A 80 -6.95 -3.31 -3.71
CA PHE A 80 -5.55 -3.12 -3.32
C PHE A 80 -5.52 -2.58 -1.88
N ASP A 81 -4.65 -3.13 -1.03
CA ASP A 81 -4.62 -2.74 0.37
C ASP A 81 -3.37 -1.95 0.73
N HIS A 82 -2.22 -2.50 0.52
CA HIS A 82 -0.95 -1.87 0.87
C HIS A 82 0.20 -2.34 -0.02
N CYS A 83 1.32 -1.67 0.10
CA CYS A 83 2.59 -2.17 -0.41
C CYS A 83 3.64 -2.20 0.69
N LEU A 84 4.57 -3.14 0.58
CA LEU A 84 5.77 -3.19 1.38
C LEU A 84 6.99 -3.01 0.46
N LEU A 85 7.90 -2.18 0.90
CA LEU A 85 9.05 -1.72 0.14
C LEU A 85 10.33 -1.99 0.91
N TYR A 86 11.39 -2.34 0.19
CA TYR A 86 12.73 -2.42 0.75
C TYR A 86 13.46 -1.11 0.56
N GLY A 87 14.15 -0.62 1.58
CA GLY A 87 14.98 0.57 1.45
C GLY A 87 15.93 0.77 2.60
N ASP A 88 16.87 1.65 2.36
CA ASP A 88 17.74 2.19 3.37
C ASP A 88 17.09 3.42 4.03
N GLU A 89 17.77 4.06 4.95
CA GLU A 89 17.37 5.32 5.59
C GLU A 89 15.94 5.29 6.16
N LEU A 90 15.59 4.22 6.88
CA LEU A 90 14.25 4.06 7.43
C LEU A 90 13.84 5.21 8.36
N GLN A 91 14.78 5.77 9.14
CA GLN A 91 14.48 6.88 10.03
C GLN A 91 14.11 8.15 9.25
N ALA A 92 14.87 8.50 8.22
CA ALA A 92 14.56 9.66 7.38
C ALA A 92 13.23 9.46 6.61
N THR A 93 12.98 8.24 6.13
CA THR A 93 11.70 7.87 5.49
C THR A 93 10.54 8.01 6.48
N TYR A 94 10.70 7.52 7.71
CA TYR A 94 9.71 7.70 8.78
C TYR A 94 9.39 9.18 9.02
N GLU A 95 10.42 10.01 9.13
CA GLU A 95 10.24 11.45 9.39
C GLU A 95 9.51 12.15 8.26
N LEU A 96 9.85 11.87 7.01
CA LEU A 96 9.16 12.42 5.85
C LEU A 96 7.66 12.04 5.87
N PHE A 97 7.37 10.76 6.06
CA PHE A 97 5.99 10.29 6.05
C PHE A 97 5.15 10.80 7.22
N THR A 98 5.73 10.88 8.42
CA THR A 98 4.97 11.27 9.61
C THR A 98 4.89 12.77 9.81
N LYS A 99 5.97 13.53 9.54
CA LYS A 99 6.02 14.98 9.78
C LYS A 99 5.45 15.79 8.62
N VAL A 100 5.58 15.29 7.38
CA VAL A 100 5.20 16.02 6.17
C VAL A 100 3.90 15.47 5.58
N LEU A 101 3.82 14.16 5.39
CA LEU A 101 2.68 13.52 4.72
C LEU A 101 1.54 13.13 5.68
N GLY A 102 1.72 13.30 6.98
CA GLY A 102 0.68 13.09 7.98
C GLY A 102 0.38 11.64 8.33
N PHE A 103 1.22 10.70 7.90
CA PHE A 103 1.11 9.30 8.32
C PHE A 103 1.37 9.15 9.83
N TYR A 104 0.86 8.09 10.42
CA TYR A 104 1.24 7.67 11.76
C TYR A 104 1.91 6.31 11.73
N LEU A 105 2.75 6.05 12.72
CA LEU A 105 3.37 4.76 12.93
C LEU A 105 2.34 3.82 13.59
N ALA A 106 1.95 2.78 12.89
CA ALA A 106 1.06 1.75 13.42
C ALA A 106 1.85 0.67 14.18
N GLU A 107 2.89 0.14 13.56
CA GLU A 107 3.77 -0.88 14.13
C GLU A 107 5.22 -0.66 13.69
N GLN A 108 6.16 -1.20 14.44
CA GLN A 108 7.58 -1.23 14.04
C GLN A 108 8.27 -2.48 14.57
N VAL A 109 9.35 -2.84 13.92
CA VAL A 109 10.29 -3.85 14.43
C VAL A 109 11.60 -3.16 14.74
N LEU A 110 12.09 -3.39 15.94
CA LEU A 110 13.40 -2.95 16.38
C LEU A 110 14.31 -4.17 16.53
N ASP A 111 15.58 -4.02 16.23
CA ASP A 111 16.61 -5.02 16.55
C ASP A 111 16.98 -4.94 18.05
N GLU A 112 17.96 -5.75 18.45
CA GLU A 112 18.43 -5.83 19.83
C GLU A 112 19.04 -4.52 20.33
N ASP A 113 19.58 -3.71 19.44
CA ASP A 113 20.19 -2.41 19.76
C ASP A 113 19.15 -1.27 19.73
N GLY A 114 17.88 -1.57 19.44
CA GLY A 114 16.81 -0.60 19.32
C GLY A 114 16.77 0.13 17.97
N THR A 115 17.54 -0.31 17.00
CA THR A 115 17.52 0.24 15.63
C THR A 115 16.26 -0.25 14.90
N ARG A 116 15.58 0.64 14.21
CA ARG A 116 14.39 0.30 13.43
C ARG A 116 14.77 -0.48 12.18
N VAL A 117 14.29 -1.72 12.08
CA VAL A 117 14.51 -2.60 10.92
C VAL A 117 13.26 -2.76 10.05
N ALA A 118 12.08 -2.43 10.59
CA ALA A 118 10.85 -2.33 9.82
C ALA A 118 9.91 -1.31 10.43
N GLN A 119 9.07 -0.70 9.57
CA GLN A 119 8.06 0.28 9.97
C GLN A 119 6.82 0.16 9.10
N PHE A 120 5.66 0.27 9.74
CA PHE A 120 4.34 0.13 9.15
C PHE A 120 3.59 1.44 9.37
N LEU A 121 3.31 2.16 8.29
CA LEU A 121 2.79 3.52 8.31
C LEU A 121 1.38 3.56 7.73
N SER A 122 0.48 4.32 8.36
CA SER A 122 -0.91 4.40 7.95
C SER A 122 -1.44 5.83 7.95
N LEU A 123 -2.36 6.10 7.01
CA LEU A 123 -3.24 7.28 6.98
C LEU A 123 -4.70 6.89 7.25
N SER A 124 -4.99 5.62 7.31
CA SER A 124 -6.33 5.05 7.37
C SER A 124 -6.56 4.29 8.68
N THR A 125 -7.63 3.49 8.74
CA THR A 125 -7.91 2.56 9.84
C THR A 125 -7.29 1.18 9.63
N LYS A 126 -6.59 0.97 8.52
CA LYS A 126 -5.87 -0.28 8.24
C LYS A 126 -4.64 -0.43 9.14
N ALA A 127 -4.14 -1.63 9.26
CA ALA A 127 -2.88 -1.89 9.96
C ALA A 127 -1.73 -1.05 9.37
N HIS A 128 -1.69 -0.91 8.06
CA HIS A 128 -0.80 0.02 7.36
C HIS A 128 -1.28 0.26 5.91
N ASP A 129 -0.85 1.35 5.33
CA ASP A 129 -1.03 1.68 3.92
C ASP A 129 0.26 1.45 3.14
N VAL A 130 1.40 1.71 3.79
CA VAL A 130 2.74 1.44 3.26
C VAL A 130 3.65 0.98 4.39
N ALA A 131 4.52 0.03 4.09
CA ALA A 131 5.54 -0.42 5.03
C ALA A 131 6.93 -0.43 4.37
N PHE A 132 7.95 -0.29 5.21
CA PHE A 132 9.35 -0.32 4.79
C PHE A 132 10.13 -1.29 5.66
N ILE A 133 10.95 -2.12 5.02
CA ILE A 133 11.93 -2.98 5.68
C ILE A 133 13.32 -2.54 5.26
N HIS A 134 14.25 -2.54 6.21
CA HIS A 134 15.64 -2.20 5.94
C HIS A 134 16.26 -3.15 4.91
N HIS A 135 16.88 -2.54 3.90
CA HIS A 135 17.67 -3.21 2.89
C HIS A 135 18.76 -2.25 2.39
N PRO A 136 20.00 -2.71 2.19
CA PRO A 136 21.10 -1.83 1.79
C PRO A 136 20.93 -1.22 0.39
N GLU A 137 20.13 -1.85 -0.47
CA GLU A 137 19.79 -1.30 -1.78
C GLU A 137 18.48 -0.50 -1.68
N LYS A 138 18.53 0.75 -2.11
CA LYS A 138 17.38 1.66 -2.15
C LYS A 138 16.41 1.31 -3.29
N GLY A 139 15.14 1.63 -3.09
CA GLY A 139 14.13 1.60 -4.15
C GLY A 139 13.68 0.20 -4.57
N ARG A 140 13.87 -0.83 -3.75
CA ARG A 140 13.44 -2.19 -4.08
C ARG A 140 12.00 -2.47 -3.65
N PHE A 141 11.27 -3.16 -4.52
CA PHE A 141 9.93 -3.65 -4.25
C PHE A 141 9.97 -4.96 -3.47
N HIS A 142 9.10 -5.10 -2.45
CA HIS A 142 8.93 -6.35 -1.72
C HIS A 142 7.63 -7.05 -2.12
N HIS A 143 6.47 -6.40 -1.96
CA HIS A 143 5.20 -6.93 -2.44
C HIS A 143 4.10 -5.87 -2.54
N ALA A 144 3.09 -6.19 -3.35
CA ALA A 144 1.77 -5.56 -3.35
C ALA A 144 0.77 -6.50 -2.69
N SER A 145 -0.09 -5.97 -1.82
CA SER A 145 -1.05 -6.75 -1.06
C SER A 145 -2.48 -6.41 -1.44
N PHE A 146 -3.30 -7.46 -1.59
CA PHE A 146 -4.70 -7.39 -1.96
C PHE A 146 -5.57 -8.01 -0.88
N TYR A 147 -6.63 -7.29 -0.51
CA TYR A 147 -7.53 -7.71 0.56
C TYR A 147 -8.60 -8.67 0.05
N LEU A 148 -8.77 -9.76 0.77
CA LEU A 148 -9.87 -10.70 0.67
C LEU A 148 -10.73 -10.61 1.93
N GLU A 149 -12.01 -11.00 1.85
CA GLU A 149 -12.93 -10.82 2.97
C GLU A 149 -12.74 -11.86 4.07
N THR A 150 -12.49 -13.11 3.70
CA THR A 150 -12.47 -14.23 4.63
C THR A 150 -11.19 -15.07 4.57
N TRP A 151 -10.97 -15.88 5.59
CA TRP A 151 -9.88 -16.86 5.59
C TRP A 151 -10.11 -17.96 4.54
N GLU A 152 -11.35 -18.30 4.31
CA GLU A 152 -11.74 -19.27 3.28
C GLU A 152 -11.38 -18.77 1.89
N ASP A 153 -11.52 -17.48 1.62
CA ASP A 153 -11.08 -16.88 0.35
C ASP A 153 -9.56 -16.97 0.17
N VAL A 154 -8.79 -16.79 1.25
CA VAL A 154 -7.33 -16.96 1.23
C VAL A 154 -6.95 -18.40 0.91
N LEU A 155 -7.64 -19.38 1.50
CA LEU A 155 -7.41 -20.80 1.20
C LEU A 155 -7.80 -21.14 -0.24
N ARG A 156 -8.93 -20.61 -0.72
CA ARG A 156 -9.35 -20.77 -2.10
C ARG A 156 -8.36 -20.13 -3.09
N ALA A 157 -7.81 -18.98 -2.76
CA ALA A 157 -6.75 -18.37 -3.56
C ALA A 157 -5.50 -19.27 -3.63
N ALA A 158 -5.15 -19.95 -2.53
CA ALA A 158 -4.07 -20.93 -2.54
C ALA A 158 -4.34 -22.10 -3.50
N ASP A 159 -5.57 -22.64 -3.49
CA ASP A 159 -5.99 -23.70 -4.41
C ASP A 159 -5.87 -23.22 -5.87
N LEU A 160 -6.42 -22.06 -6.19
CA LEU A 160 -6.36 -21.48 -7.54
C LEU A 160 -4.91 -21.29 -8.02
N ILE A 161 -4.05 -20.69 -7.19
CA ILE A 161 -2.64 -20.47 -7.52
C ILE A 161 -1.93 -21.82 -7.75
N SER A 162 -2.25 -22.85 -6.96
CA SER A 162 -1.59 -24.13 -7.04
C SER A 162 -2.10 -25.03 -8.17
N MET A 163 -3.36 -24.88 -8.57
CA MET A 163 -4.02 -25.77 -9.51
C MET A 163 -4.14 -25.24 -10.92
N GLU A 164 -4.34 -23.93 -11.05
CA GLU A 164 -4.73 -23.29 -12.31
C GLU A 164 -3.55 -22.69 -13.09
N THR A 165 -2.40 -22.54 -12.46
CA THR A 165 -1.31 -21.74 -13.05
C THR A 165 0.00 -22.51 -13.08
N THR A 166 0.62 -22.54 -14.26
CA THR A 166 1.98 -23.07 -14.45
C THR A 166 3.06 -22.04 -14.16
N ASP A 167 2.69 -20.74 -14.17
CA ASP A 167 3.64 -19.61 -14.16
C ASP A 167 3.58 -18.81 -12.85
N THR A 168 2.82 -19.25 -11.86
CA THR A 168 2.76 -18.69 -10.51
C THR A 168 3.17 -19.73 -9.48
N SER A 169 3.70 -19.27 -8.37
CA SER A 169 4.10 -20.17 -7.27
C SER A 169 3.82 -19.53 -5.92
N ILE A 170 3.31 -20.33 -4.97
CA ILE A 170 3.22 -19.91 -3.59
C ILE A 170 4.63 -19.83 -3.01
N ASP A 171 4.94 -18.69 -2.42
CA ASP A 171 6.21 -18.43 -1.72
C ASP A 171 6.06 -18.78 -0.22
N ILE A 172 5.07 -18.21 0.45
CA ILE A 172 4.82 -18.44 1.88
C ILE A 172 3.31 -18.54 2.13
N GLY A 173 2.94 -19.46 2.99
CA GLY A 173 1.58 -19.59 3.48
C GLY A 173 0.82 -20.79 2.89
N PRO A 174 -0.47 -20.93 3.25
CA PRO A 174 -1.28 -20.06 4.11
C PRO A 174 -0.75 -19.97 5.55
N THR A 175 -0.68 -18.77 6.10
CA THR A 175 -0.15 -18.50 7.44
C THR A 175 -0.81 -17.29 8.10
N ARG A 176 -0.44 -17.03 9.34
CA ARG A 176 -0.81 -15.81 10.05
C ARG A 176 0.44 -15.01 10.40
N HIS A 177 0.42 -13.71 10.10
CA HIS A 177 1.46 -12.79 10.54
C HIS A 177 1.49 -12.60 12.05
N GLY A 178 2.67 -12.52 12.60
CA GLY A 178 2.87 -12.05 13.98
C GLY A 178 2.54 -10.56 14.12
N LEU A 179 2.99 -9.76 13.15
CA LEU A 179 2.58 -8.38 12.95
C LEU A 179 1.23 -8.35 12.24
N THR A 180 0.43 -7.30 12.45
CA THR A 180 -0.88 -7.09 11.81
C THR A 180 -1.92 -8.20 12.04
N HIS A 181 -1.52 -9.39 12.46
CA HIS A 181 -2.35 -10.60 12.62
C HIS A 181 -3.11 -11.03 11.34
N GLY A 182 -2.73 -10.53 10.19
CA GLY A 182 -3.31 -10.90 8.92
C GLY A 182 -3.10 -12.38 8.59
N LYS A 183 -4.10 -13.00 8.02
CA LYS A 183 -4.03 -14.37 7.49
C LYS A 183 -3.73 -14.27 6.00
N THR A 184 -2.64 -14.86 5.54
CA THR A 184 -2.04 -14.49 4.27
C THR A 184 -1.45 -15.64 3.49
N ILE A 185 -1.28 -15.40 2.20
CA ILE A 185 -0.41 -16.14 1.28
C ILE A 185 0.44 -15.12 0.53
N TYR A 186 1.71 -15.41 0.37
CA TYR A 186 2.59 -14.76 -0.60
C TYR A 186 2.79 -15.65 -1.80
N PHE A 187 2.80 -15.05 -2.98
CA PHE A 187 3.01 -15.75 -4.23
C PHE A 187 3.70 -14.84 -5.25
N PHE A 188 4.27 -15.44 -6.29
CA PHE A 188 4.82 -14.69 -7.41
C PHE A 188 3.83 -14.72 -8.58
N ASP A 189 3.62 -13.55 -9.20
CA ASP A 189 2.86 -13.44 -10.44
C ASP A 189 3.69 -13.96 -11.65
N PRO A 190 3.09 -14.12 -12.83
CA PRO A 190 3.82 -14.60 -14.01
C PRO A 190 4.99 -13.69 -14.44
N SER A 191 5.03 -12.45 -14.01
CA SER A 191 6.14 -11.51 -14.26
C SER A 191 7.22 -11.57 -13.18
N GLY A 192 7.06 -12.41 -12.17
CA GLY A 192 7.99 -12.56 -11.06
C GLY A 192 7.85 -11.53 -9.96
N ASN A 193 6.78 -10.71 -9.97
CA ASN A 193 6.50 -9.81 -8.87
C ASN A 193 5.89 -10.57 -7.70
N ARG A 194 6.36 -10.26 -6.50
CA ARG A 194 5.80 -10.84 -5.29
C ARG A 194 4.49 -10.14 -4.93
N CYS A 195 3.45 -10.90 -4.78
CA CYS A 195 2.12 -10.46 -4.38
C CYS A 195 1.72 -11.10 -3.05
N GLU A 196 0.79 -10.47 -2.37
CA GLU A 196 0.13 -10.99 -1.19
C GLU A 196 -1.38 -10.94 -1.38
N VAL A 197 -2.08 -11.98 -0.96
CA VAL A 197 -3.51 -11.90 -0.63
C VAL A 197 -3.69 -12.19 0.84
N PHE A 198 -4.50 -11.40 1.51
CA PHE A 198 -4.73 -11.59 2.94
C PHE A 198 -6.16 -11.25 3.34
N ALA A 199 -6.58 -11.80 4.47
CA ALA A 199 -7.85 -11.53 5.10
C ALA A 199 -7.67 -11.31 6.60
N ALA A 200 -8.62 -10.62 7.23
CA ALA A 200 -8.57 -10.19 8.62
C ALA A 200 -7.34 -9.30 8.88
N GLY A 201 -7.01 -9.07 10.10
CA GLY A 201 -5.91 -8.21 10.50
C GLY A 201 -6.36 -7.23 11.56
N ILE A 202 -5.41 -6.50 12.12
CA ILE A 202 -5.69 -5.46 13.10
C ILE A 202 -6.28 -4.25 12.38
N THR A 203 -7.42 -3.76 12.86
CA THR A 203 -7.94 -2.45 12.50
C THR A 203 -7.56 -1.46 13.58
N THR A 204 -6.84 -0.42 13.23
CA THR A 204 -6.45 0.63 14.16
C THR A 204 -7.51 1.72 14.18
N ILE A 205 -8.05 2.04 15.35
CA ILE A 205 -8.93 3.19 15.54
C ILE A 205 -8.08 4.36 16.03
N ARG A 206 -7.88 5.36 15.17
CA ARG A 206 -7.24 6.60 15.56
C ARG A 206 -8.25 7.48 16.30
N ILE A 207 -8.09 7.63 17.59
CA ILE A 207 -8.82 8.66 18.36
C ILE A 207 -8.10 9.98 18.12
N ILE A 208 -8.67 10.84 17.27
CA ILE A 208 -8.21 12.22 17.12
C ILE A 208 -8.78 13.00 18.31
N SER A 209 -7.98 13.20 19.35
CA SER A 209 -8.30 14.21 20.35
C SER A 209 -8.16 15.59 19.70
N ARG A 210 -9.26 16.27 19.41
CA ARG A 210 -9.21 17.69 19.12
C ARG A 210 -8.79 18.38 20.41
N SER A 211 -7.54 18.82 20.49
CA SER A 211 -7.19 19.88 21.43
C SER A 211 -7.94 21.13 20.96
N THR A 212 -8.99 21.47 21.65
CA THR A 212 -9.61 22.80 21.52
C THR A 212 -8.55 23.86 21.88
N PRO A 213 -8.45 24.94 21.09
CA PRO A 213 -7.54 26.04 21.36
C PRO A 213 -7.85 26.72 22.68
#